data_57ea362fe52042c5a53e87403646958c
#
_entry.id   57ea362fe52042c5a53e87403646958c
#
_cell.length_a   1.000
_cell.length_b   1.000
_cell.length_c   1.000
_cell.angle_alpha   90.00
_cell.angle_beta   90.00
_cell.angle_gamma   90.00
#
_symmetry.space_group_name_H-M   'P 1'
#
loop_
_entity.id
_entity.type
_entity.pdbx_description
1 polymer ?
#
loop_
_entity_poly.entity_id
_entity_poly.type
_entity_poly.pdbx_seq_one_letter_code
_entity_poly.pdbx_strand_id
1 'polypeptide(L)'
;MWTKKISDIHNRVKIGNESSADIFVSIHLNKIPQSQYDGWQTFYKSGNEQGKKLSESIQVSLNESIEKENKRVAKTIDNVYIVKHVEIPTTIVECGFLSNPEEEKKLLEDDYQNRLAWGIYNGIINYFYE
;
A
#
# COMPACT_ATOMS: atom_id res chain seq x y z
N MET A 1 19.82 -4.55 -20.23
CA MET A 1 18.95 -5.76 -20.15
C MET A 1 18.02 -5.64 -18.96
N TRP A 2 16.75 -5.85 -19.17
CA TRP A 2 15.76 -5.82 -18.10
C TRP A 2 15.77 -7.13 -17.32
N THR A 3 15.85 -7.05 -15.99
CA THR A 3 15.57 -8.21 -15.16
C THR A 3 14.06 -8.48 -15.19
N LYS A 4 13.63 -9.70 -14.87
CA LYS A 4 12.22 -10.07 -14.79
C LYS A 4 11.45 -9.14 -13.84
N LYS A 5 12.04 -8.77 -12.70
CA LYS A 5 11.46 -7.88 -11.71
C LYS A 5 11.24 -6.47 -12.28
N ILE A 6 12.23 -5.92 -12.99
CA ILE A 6 12.14 -4.59 -13.60
C ILE A 6 11.06 -4.58 -14.68
N SER A 7 11.03 -5.60 -15.54
CA SER A 7 9.99 -5.74 -16.56
C SER A 7 8.60 -5.81 -15.96
N ASP A 8 8.44 -6.52 -14.85
CA ASP A 8 7.16 -6.63 -14.14
C ASP A 8 6.69 -5.27 -13.63
N ILE A 9 7.57 -4.50 -13.01
CA ILE A 9 7.24 -3.15 -12.50
C ILE A 9 6.82 -2.21 -13.64
N HIS A 10 7.56 -2.22 -14.75
CA HIS A 10 7.22 -1.42 -15.92
C HIS A 10 5.88 -1.81 -16.54
N ASN A 11 5.60 -3.10 -16.61
CA ASN A 11 4.32 -3.61 -17.11
C ASN A 11 3.16 -3.19 -16.23
N ARG A 12 3.32 -3.20 -14.91
CA ARG A 12 2.28 -2.74 -13.97
C ARG A 12 1.94 -1.28 -14.19
N VAL A 13 2.94 -0.43 -14.37
CA VAL A 13 2.74 0.99 -14.65
C VAL A 13 2.00 1.17 -15.98
N LYS A 14 2.42 0.46 -17.01
CA LYS A 14 1.79 0.51 -18.33
C LYS A 14 0.31 0.12 -18.25
N ILE A 15 0.02 -1.00 -17.60
CA ILE A 15 -1.36 -1.46 -17.39
C ILE A 15 -2.17 -0.41 -16.65
N GLY A 16 -1.64 0.15 -15.57
CA GLY A 16 -2.31 1.19 -14.80
C GLY A 16 -2.66 2.41 -15.63
N ASN A 17 -1.70 2.92 -16.40
CA ASN A 17 -1.91 4.12 -17.22
C ASN A 17 -2.83 3.91 -18.42
N GLU A 18 -2.88 2.68 -18.95
CA GLU A 18 -3.71 2.36 -20.13
C GLU A 18 -5.11 1.82 -19.79
N SER A 19 -5.37 1.51 -18.50
CA SER A 19 -6.57 0.79 -18.09
C SER A 19 -7.83 1.63 -17.96
N SER A 20 -7.73 2.96 -18.00
CA SER A 20 -8.82 3.90 -17.68
C SER A 20 -9.37 3.71 -16.26
N ALA A 21 -8.57 3.16 -15.36
CA ALA A 21 -8.94 3.00 -13.95
C ALA A 21 -8.95 4.37 -13.24
N ASP A 22 -9.73 4.45 -12.18
CA ASP A 22 -9.84 5.67 -11.37
C ASP A 22 -8.76 5.77 -10.30
N ILE A 23 -8.25 4.64 -9.84
CA ILE A 23 -7.20 4.56 -8.82
C ILE A 23 -6.26 3.40 -9.09
N PHE A 24 -5.07 3.47 -8.51
CA PHE A 24 -4.08 2.39 -8.54
C PHE A 24 -3.64 2.09 -7.11
N VAL A 25 -3.86 0.86 -6.67
CA VAL A 25 -3.48 0.41 -5.32
C VAL A 25 -2.45 -0.71 -5.46
N SER A 26 -1.25 -0.49 -4.94
CA SER A 26 -0.18 -1.46 -4.97
C SER A 26 0.05 -2.02 -3.57
N ILE A 27 -0.14 -3.32 -3.41
CA ILE A 27 -0.08 -4.00 -2.10
C ILE A 27 1.26 -4.71 -1.96
N HIS A 28 1.96 -4.41 -0.87
CA HIS A 28 3.30 -4.92 -0.62
C HIS A 28 3.47 -5.48 0.78
N LEU A 29 4.45 -6.36 0.92
CA LEU A 29 5.00 -6.79 2.21
C LEU A 29 6.44 -6.31 2.26
N ASN A 30 6.83 -5.67 3.36
CA ASN A 30 8.15 -5.08 3.51
C ASN A 30 9.13 -6.08 4.12
N LYS A 31 10.40 -5.97 3.74
CA LYS A 31 11.48 -6.77 4.33
C LYS A 31 12.74 -5.92 4.41
N ILE A 32 13.21 -5.69 5.63
CA ILE A 32 14.39 -4.87 5.90
C ILE A 32 15.32 -5.59 6.86
N PRO A 33 16.60 -5.17 7.00
CA PRO A 33 17.53 -5.84 7.91
C PRO A 33 17.11 -5.80 9.38
N GLN A 34 16.42 -4.73 9.82
CA GLN A 34 16.00 -4.55 11.20
C GLN A 34 14.72 -5.33 11.47
N SER A 35 14.77 -6.24 12.45
CA SER A 35 13.65 -7.13 12.77
C SER A 35 12.61 -6.53 13.73
N GLN A 36 12.90 -5.38 14.32
CA GLN A 36 12.02 -4.77 15.34
C GLN A 36 10.86 -3.97 14.74
N TYR A 37 10.92 -3.62 13.47
CA TYR A 37 9.86 -2.81 12.84
C TYR A 37 8.64 -3.64 12.50
N ASP A 38 7.47 -3.05 12.75
CA ASP A 38 6.17 -3.67 12.46
C ASP A 38 5.16 -2.61 12.03
N GLY A 39 3.96 -3.07 11.71
CA GLY A 39 2.84 -2.20 11.36
C GLY A 39 2.65 -2.05 9.86
N TRP A 40 1.56 -1.38 9.53
CA TRP A 40 1.15 -1.10 8.15
C TRP A 40 1.21 0.40 7.90
N GLN A 41 1.46 0.76 6.66
CA GLN A 41 1.59 2.17 6.28
C GLN A 41 1.27 2.37 4.79
N THR A 42 0.65 3.48 4.47
CA THR A 42 0.36 3.86 3.09
C THR A 42 1.28 4.99 2.64
N PHE A 43 1.54 5.03 1.33
CA PHE A 43 2.44 6.02 0.73
C PHE A 43 1.86 6.59 -0.55
N TYR A 44 2.18 7.84 -0.84
CA TYR A 44 1.72 8.55 -2.03
C TYR A 44 2.81 9.50 -2.54
N LYS A 45 2.61 9.98 -3.77
CA LYS A 45 3.54 10.94 -4.40
C LYS A 45 3.33 12.35 -3.85
N SER A 46 4.44 13.04 -3.54
CA SER A 46 4.39 14.46 -3.13
C SER A 46 3.64 15.29 -4.15
N GLY A 47 2.73 16.14 -3.68
CA GLY A 47 1.95 17.02 -4.55
C GLY A 47 0.71 16.38 -5.17
N ASN A 48 0.54 15.07 -5.05
CA ASN A 48 -0.67 14.40 -5.56
C ASN A 48 -1.74 14.38 -4.48
N GLU A 49 -2.65 15.35 -4.51
CA GLU A 49 -3.69 15.50 -3.49
C GLU A 49 -4.67 14.32 -3.47
N GLN A 50 -5.01 13.75 -4.61
CA GLN A 50 -5.91 12.61 -4.66
C GLN A 50 -5.22 11.34 -4.17
N GLY A 51 -3.94 11.15 -4.48
CA GLY A 51 -3.14 10.06 -3.93
C GLY A 51 -3.02 10.16 -2.42
N LYS A 52 -2.85 11.37 -1.89
CA LYS A 52 -2.83 11.64 -0.45
C LYS A 52 -4.17 11.24 0.19
N LYS A 53 -5.27 11.69 -0.37
CA LYS A 53 -6.62 11.41 0.13
C LYS A 53 -6.90 9.90 0.14
N LEU A 54 -6.55 9.21 -0.93
CA LEU A 54 -6.68 7.75 -1.02
C LEU A 54 -5.84 7.06 0.05
N SER A 55 -4.59 7.46 0.19
CA SER A 55 -3.65 6.87 1.16
C SER A 55 -4.12 7.09 2.60
N GLU A 56 -4.55 8.29 2.93
CA GLU A 56 -5.08 8.60 4.26
C GLU A 56 -6.34 7.81 4.58
N SER A 57 -7.25 7.67 3.62
CA SER A 57 -8.48 6.90 3.78
C SER A 57 -8.18 5.43 4.07
N ILE A 58 -7.25 4.82 3.33
CA ILE A 58 -6.85 3.42 3.56
C ILE A 58 -6.12 3.27 4.90
N GLN A 59 -5.25 4.23 5.24
CA GLN A 59 -4.51 4.19 6.51
C GLN A 59 -5.46 4.17 7.71
N VAL A 60 -6.43 5.07 7.73
CA VAL A 60 -7.44 5.15 8.79
C VAL A 60 -8.26 3.87 8.86
N SER A 61 -8.70 3.37 7.72
CA SER A 61 -9.51 2.16 7.64
C SER A 61 -8.75 0.93 8.15
N LEU A 62 -7.47 0.80 7.82
CA LEU A 62 -6.63 -0.28 8.34
C LEU A 62 -6.44 -0.16 9.85
N ASN A 63 -6.26 1.05 10.36
CA ASN A 63 -6.15 1.28 11.81
C ASN A 63 -7.41 0.84 12.56
N GLU A 64 -8.58 0.97 11.94
CA GLU A 64 -9.84 0.52 12.51
C GLU A 64 -10.05 -0.99 12.37
N SER A 65 -9.57 -1.57 11.28
CA SER A 65 -9.79 -2.98 10.93
C SER A 65 -8.90 -3.94 11.73
N ILE A 66 -7.72 -3.49 12.12
CA ILE A 66 -6.72 -4.33 12.78
C ILE A 66 -6.60 -3.93 14.24
N GLU A 67 -6.81 -4.90 15.14
CA GLU A 67 -6.79 -4.70 16.59
C GLU A 67 -5.38 -4.65 17.15
N LYS A 68 -4.60 -3.67 16.69
CA LYS A 68 -3.25 -3.43 17.18
C LYS A 68 -2.94 -1.95 17.04
N GLU A 69 -2.35 -1.35 18.05
CA GLU A 69 -1.93 0.04 17.97
C GLU A 69 -0.89 0.22 16.85
N ASN A 70 -1.15 1.18 15.98
CA ASN A 70 -0.25 1.56 14.90
C ASN A 70 -0.23 3.09 14.80
N LYS A 71 0.92 3.69 15.07
CA LYS A 71 1.07 5.14 15.06
C LYS A 71 1.48 5.70 13.70
N ARG A 72 1.66 4.83 12.70
CA ARG A 72 2.05 5.24 11.36
C ARG A 72 0.93 6.00 10.68
N VAL A 73 1.31 6.98 9.89
CA VAL A 73 0.37 7.79 9.09
C VAL A 73 0.76 7.68 7.62
N ALA A 74 -0.17 8.03 6.73
CA ALA A 74 0.13 8.11 5.31
C ALA A 74 1.28 9.08 5.08
N LYS A 75 2.24 8.70 4.24
CA LYS A 75 3.50 9.41 4.06
C LYS A 75 3.86 9.53 2.58
N THR A 76 4.59 10.57 2.22
CA THR A 76 5.09 10.72 0.86
C THR A 76 6.23 9.76 0.56
N ILE A 77 6.30 9.31 -0.69
CA ILE A 77 7.41 8.53 -1.22
C ILE A 77 7.62 8.92 -2.68
N ASP A 78 8.81 9.38 -3.04
CA ASP A 78 9.06 9.94 -4.37
C ASP A 78 10.08 9.16 -5.20
N ASN A 79 10.72 8.15 -4.63
CA ASN A 79 11.78 7.37 -5.29
C ASN A 79 11.35 5.97 -5.72
N VAL A 80 10.05 5.71 -5.78
CA VAL A 80 9.49 4.42 -6.22
C VAL A 80 8.91 4.58 -7.61
N TYR A 81 9.32 3.71 -8.53
CA TYR A 81 8.96 3.79 -9.95
C TYR A 81 7.44 3.84 -10.17
N ILE A 82 6.68 2.99 -9.49
CA ILE A 82 5.21 2.96 -9.60
C ILE A 82 4.62 4.32 -9.23
N VAL A 83 5.04 4.88 -8.12
CA VAL A 83 4.51 6.17 -7.63
C VAL A 83 4.87 7.30 -8.58
N LYS A 84 6.07 7.26 -9.16
CA LYS A 84 6.53 8.30 -10.09
C LYS A 84 5.77 8.31 -11.41
N HIS A 85 5.43 7.12 -11.93
CA HIS A 85 5.02 6.97 -13.32
C HIS A 85 3.56 6.59 -13.55
N VAL A 86 2.84 6.12 -12.53
CA VAL A 86 1.40 5.93 -12.62
C VAL A 86 0.73 7.30 -12.53
N GLU A 87 -0.07 7.66 -13.52
CA GLU A 87 -0.64 9.00 -13.68
C GLU A 87 -1.92 9.22 -12.89
N ILE A 88 -2.67 8.16 -12.62
CA ILE A 88 -3.91 8.23 -11.83
C ILE A 88 -3.59 8.24 -10.33
N PRO A 89 -4.54 8.62 -9.46
CA PRO A 89 -4.32 8.58 -8.01
C PRO A 89 -3.81 7.22 -7.57
N THR A 90 -2.66 7.21 -6.88
CA THR A 90 -1.92 5.99 -6.57
C THR A 90 -1.55 5.96 -5.09
N THR A 91 -1.70 4.78 -4.49
CA THR A 91 -1.18 4.50 -3.15
C THR A 91 -0.40 3.20 -3.14
N ILE A 92 0.66 3.17 -2.34
CA ILE A 92 1.33 1.93 -1.97
C ILE A 92 0.87 1.58 -0.55
N VAL A 93 0.40 0.35 -0.36
CA VAL A 93 0.00 -0.16 0.94
C VAL A 93 1.02 -1.19 1.39
N GLU A 94 1.86 -0.82 2.34
CA GLU A 94 2.78 -1.75 3.01
C GLU A 94 2.01 -2.40 4.15
N CYS A 95 1.70 -3.69 4.01
CA CYS A 95 0.84 -4.40 4.96
C CYS A 95 1.57 -4.85 6.23
N GLY A 96 2.89 -4.92 6.20
CA GLY A 96 3.68 -5.34 7.34
C GLY A 96 5.11 -5.71 6.95
N PHE A 97 5.88 -6.13 7.93
CA PHE A 97 7.31 -6.45 7.78
C PHE A 97 7.54 -7.94 7.91
N LEU A 98 7.92 -8.59 6.81
CA LEU A 98 8.30 -10.01 6.82
C LEU A 98 9.57 -10.26 7.66
N SER A 99 10.37 -9.22 7.87
CA SER A 99 11.56 -9.28 8.70
C SER A 99 11.27 -9.36 10.21
N ASN A 100 10.05 -9.04 10.61
CA ASN A 100 9.60 -9.19 12.00
C ASN A 100 8.94 -10.57 12.16
N PRO A 101 9.47 -11.47 13.00
CA PRO A 101 8.95 -12.85 13.10
C PRO A 101 7.49 -12.95 13.51
N GLU A 102 7.02 -12.09 14.42
CA GLU A 102 5.63 -12.08 14.86
C GLU A 102 4.70 -11.60 13.74
N GLU A 103 5.13 -10.58 13.01
CA GLU A 103 4.34 -10.04 11.90
C GLU A 103 4.32 -10.99 10.70
N GLU A 104 5.45 -11.64 10.40
CA GLU A 104 5.50 -12.67 9.36
C GLU A 104 4.49 -13.77 9.66
N LYS A 105 4.43 -14.24 10.91
CA LYS A 105 3.47 -15.27 11.32
C LYS A 105 2.02 -14.82 11.08
N LYS A 106 1.68 -13.59 11.46
CA LYS A 106 0.33 -13.04 11.24
C LYS A 106 0.00 -12.90 9.75
N LEU A 107 0.96 -12.46 8.96
CA LEU A 107 0.77 -12.26 7.51
C LEU A 107 0.51 -13.59 6.78
N LEU A 108 0.86 -14.73 7.39
CA LEU A 108 0.56 -16.06 6.85
C LEU A 108 -0.83 -16.58 7.26
N GLU A 109 -1.50 -15.92 8.19
CA GLU A 109 -2.81 -16.34 8.68
C GLU A 109 -3.94 -15.79 7.80
N ASP A 110 -4.88 -16.64 7.42
CA ASP A 110 -6.02 -16.27 6.58
C ASP A 110 -6.87 -15.17 7.20
N ASP A 111 -7.15 -15.25 8.49
CA ASP A 111 -7.95 -14.25 9.19
C ASP A 111 -7.28 -12.87 9.15
N TYR A 112 -5.98 -12.82 9.34
CA TYR A 112 -5.25 -11.55 9.30
C TYR A 112 -5.23 -10.95 7.89
N GLN A 113 -5.01 -11.80 6.88
CA GLN A 113 -5.07 -11.37 5.48
C GLN A 113 -6.45 -10.84 5.12
N ASN A 114 -7.50 -11.49 5.61
CA ASN A 114 -8.88 -11.03 5.39
C ASN A 114 -9.14 -9.68 6.06
N ARG A 115 -8.61 -9.44 7.25
CA ARG A 115 -8.74 -8.15 7.92
C ARG A 115 -8.00 -7.03 7.19
N LEU A 116 -6.82 -7.33 6.66
CA LEU A 116 -6.07 -6.39 5.82
C LEU A 116 -6.86 -6.05 4.56
N ALA A 117 -7.35 -7.06 3.86
CA ALA A 117 -8.14 -6.87 2.64
C ALA A 117 -9.42 -6.07 2.92
N TRP A 118 -10.09 -6.36 4.02
CA TRP A 118 -11.29 -5.64 4.45
C TRP A 118 -11.00 -4.16 4.73
N GLY A 119 -9.89 -3.89 5.44
CA GLY A 119 -9.47 -2.52 5.72
C GLY A 119 -9.14 -1.74 4.45
N ILE A 120 -8.42 -2.34 3.53
CA ILE A 120 -8.11 -1.72 2.25
C ILE A 120 -9.39 -1.44 1.45
N TYR A 121 -10.27 -2.43 1.37
CA TYR A 121 -11.56 -2.29 0.67
C TYR A 121 -12.38 -1.13 1.23
N ASN A 122 -12.57 -1.07 2.54
CA ASN A 122 -13.34 -0.01 3.18
C ASN A 122 -12.69 1.36 2.97
N GLY A 123 -11.36 1.43 3.00
CA GLY A 123 -10.63 2.66 2.72
C GLY A 123 -10.86 3.17 1.30
N ILE A 124 -10.90 2.26 0.34
CA ILE A 124 -11.20 2.59 -1.06
C ILE A 124 -12.64 3.09 -1.20
N ILE A 125 -13.59 2.40 -0.60
CA ILE A 125 -15.00 2.82 -0.61
C ILE A 125 -15.16 4.21 0.00
N ASN A 126 -14.57 4.45 1.15
CA ASN A 126 -14.63 5.75 1.81
C ASN A 126 -14.01 6.86 0.94
N TYR A 127 -12.93 6.56 0.25
CA TYR A 127 -12.30 7.51 -0.67
C TYR A 127 -13.28 7.98 -1.75
N PHE A 128 -14.06 7.07 -2.32
CA PHE A 128 -15.00 7.42 -3.39
C PHE A 128 -16.28 8.09 -2.91
N TYR A 129 -16.70 7.85 -1.68
CA TYR A 129 -17.99 8.32 -1.17
C TYR A 129 -17.92 9.38 -0.07
N GLU A 130 -16.73 9.87 0.21
CA GLU A 130 -16.55 10.98 1.15
C GLU A 130 -16.25 12.33 0.51
#